data_84fb6db519d2d544c8f6d7ba3c80c16f
#
_entry.id   84fb6db519d2d544c8f6d7ba3c80c16f
#
_cell.length_a   1.000
_cell.length_b   1.000
_cell.length_c   1.000
_cell.angle_alpha   90.00
_cell.angle_beta   90.00
_cell.angle_gamma   90.00
#
_symmetry.space_group_name_H-M   'P 1'
#
loop_
_entity.id
_entity.type
_entity.pdbx_description
1 polymer ?
#
loop_
_entity_poly.entity_id
_entity_poly.type
_entity_poly.pdbx_seq_one_letter_code
_entity_poly.pdbx_strand_id
1 'polypeptide(L)'
;ELIKGKKTEMEKIAVLTHWVADNIRYSGISMGKGEGYTLHNLKMNYTDRCGVCKDIAGTLIAFLRMAGFEAYPAMTMAGSRVESIPADHFNHCVAVVKLSSGTYMPLDPTWVPFCRELWSSAEQQQNYLPGVPEGSDLCLTPVSAPENHYVRIKANNRLDAKGTLTGQFTITAEGQSDSN
;
A
#
# COMPACT_ATOMS: atom_id res chain seq x y z
N GLU A 1 -13.48 -7.27 -15.40
CA GLU A 1 -14.04 -5.93 -15.72
C GLU A 1 -13.04 -4.82 -15.38
N LEU A 2 -12.50 -4.73 -14.15
CA LEU A 2 -11.62 -3.64 -13.70
C LEU A 2 -10.39 -3.41 -14.59
N ILE A 3 -9.80 -4.48 -15.11
CA ILE A 3 -8.60 -4.41 -15.97
C ILE A 3 -8.92 -4.22 -17.45
N LYS A 4 -10.21 -4.15 -17.82
CA LYS A 4 -10.62 -3.96 -19.21
C LYS A 4 -10.09 -2.63 -19.76
N GLY A 5 -9.40 -2.67 -20.89
CA GLY A 5 -8.78 -1.51 -21.51
C GLY A 5 -7.43 -1.08 -20.95
N LYS A 6 -6.96 -1.71 -19.88
CA LYS A 6 -5.60 -1.47 -19.33
C LYS A 6 -4.57 -2.18 -20.19
N LYS A 7 -3.56 -1.44 -20.65
CA LYS A 7 -2.58 -1.92 -21.65
C LYS A 7 -1.35 -2.55 -21.00
N THR A 8 -0.87 -1.96 -19.90
CA THR A 8 0.35 -2.41 -19.23
C THR A 8 0.05 -3.25 -17.98
N GLU A 9 1.01 -4.06 -17.55
CA GLU A 9 0.90 -4.79 -16.28
C GLU A 9 0.74 -3.83 -15.09
N MET A 10 1.47 -2.72 -15.08
CA MET A 10 1.39 -1.74 -14.01
C MET A 10 0.02 -1.06 -13.92
N GLU A 11 -0.60 -0.71 -15.05
CA GLU A 11 -1.97 -0.19 -15.04
C GLU A 11 -2.98 -1.19 -14.48
N LYS A 12 -2.80 -2.48 -14.76
CA LYS A 12 -3.68 -3.53 -14.23
C LYS A 12 -3.47 -3.72 -12.73
N ILE A 13 -2.21 -3.78 -12.28
CA ILE A 13 -1.85 -3.91 -10.87
C ILE A 13 -2.37 -2.70 -10.09
N ALA A 14 -2.10 -1.48 -10.58
CA ALA A 14 -2.52 -0.26 -9.92
C ALA A 14 -4.04 -0.18 -9.74
N VAL A 15 -4.82 -0.44 -10.79
CA VAL A 15 -6.28 -0.36 -10.70
C VAL A 15 -6.87 -1.40 -9.74
N LEU A 16 -6.27 -2.59 -9.64
CA LEU A 16 -6.72 -3.61 -8.69
C LEU A 16 -6.36 -3.22 -7.26
N THR A 17 -5.15 -2.70 -7.04
CA THR A 17 -4.68 -2.24 -5.73
C THR A 17 -5.53 -1.07 -5.23
N HIS A 18 -5.75 -0.06 -6.06
CA HIS A 18 -6.60 1.09 -5.71
C HIS A 18 -8.05 0.66 -5.48
N TRP A 19 -8.59 -0.25 -6.29
CA TRP A 19 -9.94 -0.72 -6.06
C TRP A 19 -10.08 -1.37 -4.67
N VAL A 20 -9.12 -2.19 -4.25
CA VAL A 20 -9.14 -2.81 -2.92
C VAL A 20 -9.00 -1.74 -1.84
N ALA A 21 -8.07 -0.80 -1.97
CA ALA A 21 -7.87 0.29 -1.03
C ALA A 21 -9.13 1.16 -0.84
N ASP A 22 -9.83 1.46 -1.93
CA ASP A 22 -11.02 2.31 -1.93
C ASP A 22 -12.29 1.59 -1.45
N ASN A 23 -12.34 0.27 -1.57
CA ASN A 23 -13.58 -0.48 -1.35
C ASN A 23 -13.56 -1.42 -0.14
N ILE A 24 -12.38 -1.71 0.42
CA ILE A 24 -12.26 -2.56 1.63
C ILE A 24 -11.69 -1.70 2.75
N ARG A 25 -12.56 -1.31 3.68
CA ARG A 25 -12.17 -0.48 4.81
C ARG A 25 -11.36 -1.27 5.83
N TYR A 26 -10.26 -0.69 6.30
CA TYR A 26 -9.55 -1.24 7.45
C TYR A 26 -10.44 -1.18 8.68
N SER A 27 -10.62 -2.32 9.30
CA SER A 27 -11.45 -2.49 10.49
C SER A 27 -10.55 -3.01 11.60
N GLY A 28 -10.44 -2.27 12.68
CA GLY A 28 -9.70 -2.69 13.89
C GLY A 28 -10.41 -3.83 14.63
N ILE A 29 -10.99 -4.78 13.91
CA ILE A 29 -11.59 -5.98 14.50
C ILE A 29 -10.48 -6.73 15.23
N SER A 30 -10.73 -7.03 16.51
CA SER A 30 -9.88 -7.90 17.30
C SER A 30 -9.75 -9.24 16.60
N MET A 31 -8.53 -9.62 16.28
CA MET A 31 -8.24 -10.98 15.84
C MET A 31 -8.55 -11.93 17.01
N GLY A 32 -9.39 -12.92 16.76
CA GLY A 32 -9.75 -13.91 17.76
C GLY A 32 -8.51 -14.71 18.23
N LYS A 33 -8.62 -15.31 19.40
CA LYS A 33 -7.57 -16.17 19.91
C LYS A 33 -7.29 -17.33 18.94
N GLY A 34 -6.05 -17.45 18.48
CA GLY A 34 -5.60 -18.49 17.55
C GLY A 34 -5.78 -18.17 16.08
N GLU A 35 -6.28 -17.01 15.72
CA GLU A 35 -6.42 -16.61 14.31
C GLU A 35 -5.08 -16.19 13.67
N GLY A 36 -4.18 -15.56 14.44
CA GLY A 36 -2.85 -15.22 14.00
C GLY A 36 -2.77 -14.69 12.57
N TYR A 37 -2.04 -15.38 11.71
CA TYR A 37 -1.88 -15.05 10.29
C TYR A 37 -2.97 -15.64 9.37
N THR A 38 -3.95 -16.38 9.92
CA THR A 38 -5.03 -16.97 9.12
C THR A 38 -5.96 -15.89 8.59
N LEU A 39 -6.20 -15.92 7.28
CA LEU A 39 -7.15 -15.01 6.61
C LEU A 39 -8.58 -15.34 7.02
N HIS A 40 -9.41 -14.33 7.15
CA HIS A 40 -10.86 -14.52 7.15
C HIS A 40 -11.34 -14.92 5.76
N ASN A 41 -12.59 -15.38 5.68
CA ASN A 41 -13.17 -15.79 4.40
C ASN A 41 -13.21 -14.60 3.42
N LEU A 42 -12.55 -14.74 2.27
CA LEU A 42 -12.47 -13.66 1.27
C LEU A 42 -13.84 -13.21 0.74
N LYS A 43 -14.81 -14.13 0.66
CA LYS A 43 -16.18 -13.77 0.26
C LYS A 43 -16.81 -12.86 1.30
N MET A 44 -16.58 -13.13 2.58
CA MET A 44 -17.04 -12.27 3.68
C MET A 44 -16.40 -10.89 3.59
N ASN A 45 -15.07 -10.81 3.47
CA ASN A 45 -14.34 -9.54 3.35
C ASN A 45 -14.85 -8.71 2.16
N TYR A 46 -15.10 -9.37 1.03
CA TYR A 46 -15.64 -8.72 -0.17
C TYR A 46 -17.06 -8.23 0.03
N THR A 47 -17.92 -9.00 0.72
CA THR A 47 -19.34 -8.65 0.96
C THR A 47 -19.44 -7.53 2.00
N ASP A 48 -18.72 -7.66 3.10
CA ASP A 48 -18.79 -6.75 4.25
C ASP A 48 -17.97 -5.47 4.05
N ARG A 49 -17.11 -5.46 3.02
CA ARG A 49 -16.26 -4.31 2.68
C ARG A 49 -15.36 -3.87 3.84
N CYS A 50 -14.89 -4.81 4.65
CA CYS A 50 -13.96 -4.54 5.73
C CYS A 50 -13.09 -5.76 6.05
N GLY A 51 -11.95 -5.49 6.69
CA GLY A 51 -11.00 -6.50 7.15
C GLY A 51 -9.78 -5.86 7.80
N VAL A 52 -8.90 -6.69 8.33
CA VAL A 52 -7.58 -6.26 8.81
C VAL A 52 -6.53 -6.40 7.70
N CYS A 53 -5.28 -6.03 7.94
CA CYS A 53 -4.22 -6.04 6.92
C CYS A 53 -4.16 -7.34 6.11
N LYS A 54 -4.16 -8.50 6.78
CA LYS A 54 -4.11 -9.81 6.12
C LYS A 54 -5.30 -10.06 5.18
N ASP A 55 -6.49 -9.60 5.55
CA ASP A 55 -7.73 -9.78 4.76
C ASP A 55 -7.73 -8.89 3.52
N ILE A 56 -7.26 -7.66 3.69
CA ILE A 56 -7.14 -6.68 2.60
C ILE A 56 -6.07 -7.14 1.60
N ALA A 57 -4.89 -7.56 2.10
CA ALA A 57 -3.84 -8.14 1.27
C ALA A 57 -4.33 -9.42 0.56
N GLY A 58 -5.01 -10.32 1.27
CA GLY A 58 -5.60 -11.54 0.71
C GLY A 58 -6.62 -11.27 -0.39
N THR A 59 -7.45 -10.24 -0.22
CA THR A 59 -8.41 -9.82 -1.26
C THR A 59 -7.69 -9.31 -2.50
N LEU A 60 -6.64 -8.50 -2.34
CA LEU A 60 -5.82 -8.05 -3.46
C LEU A 60 -5.13 -9.22 -4.17
N ILE A 61 -4.54 -10.14 -3.42
CA ILE A 61 -3.89 -11.34 -3.98
C ILE A 61 -4.88 -12.15 -4.81
N ALA A 62 -6.11 -12.34 -4.32
CA ALA A 62 -7.15 -13.04 -5.07
C ALA A 62 -7.47 -12.31 -6.39
N PHE A 63 -7.60 -11.00 -6.38
CA PHE A 63 -7.86 -10.21 -7.58
C PHE A 63 -6.71 -10.27 -8.59
N LEU A 64 -5.48 -10.17 -8.12
CA LEU A 64 -4.29 -10.29 -8.96
C LEU A 64 -4.22 -11.68 -9.61
N ARG A 65 -4.45 -12.74 -8.84
CA ARG A 65 -4.48 -14.13 -9.38
C ARG A 65 -5.59 -14.32 -10.40
N MET A 66 -6.79 -13.80 -10.14
CA MET A 66 -7.90 -13.82 -11.11
C MET A 66 -7.57 -13.03 -12.39
N ALA A 67 -6.72 -12.03 -12.31
CA ALA A 67 -6.22 -11.27 -13.45
C ALA A 67 -5.04 -11.93 -14.18
N GLY A 68 -4.59 -13.10 -13.71
CA GLY A 68 -3.50 -13.88 -14.32
C GLY A 68 -2.11 -13.57 -13.77
N PHE A 69 -2.00 -12.79 -12.69
CA PHE A 69 -0.72 -12.51 -12.04
C PHE A 69 -0.36 -13.58 -11.02
N GLU A 70 0.94 -13.81 -10.87
CA GLU A 70 1.50 -14.58 -9.77
C GLU A 70 1.67 -13.64 -8.57
N ALA A 71 0.92 -13.87 -7.48
CA ALA A 71 0.90 -13.00 -6.31
C ALA A 71 0.80 -13.80 -5.02
N TYR A 72 1.48 -13.31 -3.97
CA TYR A 72 1.63 -13.98 -2.68
C TYR A 72 1.51 -12.98 -1.52
N PRO A 73 1.21 -13.44 -0.29
CA PRO A 73 1.33 -12.61 0.91
C PRO A 73 2.80 -12.31 1.21
N ALA A 74 3.05 -11.20 1.86
CA ALA A 74 4.34 -10.90 2.44
C ALA A 74 4.16 -10.32 3.85
N MET A 75 5.09 -10.65 4.73
CA MET A 75 5.09 -10.16 6.11
C MET A 75 6.07 -9.01 6.24
N THR A 76 5.65 -7.96 6.93
CA THR A 76 6.45 -6.78 7.21
C THR A 76 6.06 -6.17 8.56
N MET A 77 6.56 -5.00 8.86
CA MET A 77 6.21 -4.26 10.06
C MET A 77 5.85 -2.82 9.72
N ALA A 78 4.69 -2.37 10.19
CA ALA A 78 4.31 -0.97 10.18
C ALA A 78 4.77 -0.31 11.48
N GLY A 79 5.42 0.86 11.38
CA GLY A 79 5.83 1.66 12.53
C GLY A 79 7.24 1.43 13.07
N SER A 80 7.86 0.27 12.79
CA SER A 80 9.24 -0.03 13.16
C SER A 80 9.94 -0.79 12.04
N ARG A 81 11.27 -0.81 12.05
CA ARG A 81 12.02 -1.57 11.06
C ARG A 81 12.07 -3.06 11.40
N VAL A 82 11.91 -3.89 10.40
CA VAL A 82 12.26 -5.31 10.47
C VAL A 82 13.77 -5.43 10.38
N GLU A 83 14.39 -6.00 11.40
CA GLU A 83 15.82 -6.23 11.40
C GLU A 83 16.24 -7.37 10.46
N SER A 84 17.53 -7.39 10.09
CA SER A 84 18.08 -8.41 9.18
C SER A 84 18.20 -9.80 9.81
N ILE A 85 18.09 -9.91 11.13
CA ILE A 85 18.12 -11.18 11.85
C ILE A 85 16.71 -11.77 11.79
N PRO A 86 16.54 -13.00 11.30
CA PRO A 86 15.22 -13.63 11.22
C PRO A 86 14.68 -13.91 12.63
N ALA A 87 13.67 -13.17 13.00
CA ALA A 87 12.84 -13.35 14.17
C ALA A 87 11.41 -13.00 13.80
N ASP A 88 10.44 -13.50 14.56
CA ASP A 88 9.02 -13.20 14.33
C ASP A 88 8.70 -11.76 14.81
N HIS A 89 9.17 -10.78 14.07
CA HIS A 89 9.00 -9.35 14.31
C HIS A 89 8.04 -8.70 13.29
N PHE A 90 7.02 -9.42 12.87
CA PHE A 90 6.06 -8.93 11.90
C PHE A 90 4.75 -8.55 12.59
N ASN A 91 4.18 -7.40 12.19
CA ASN A 91 2.85 -6.96 12.63
C ASN A 91 1.93 -6.58 11.49
N HIS A 92 2.41 -6.68 10.25
CA HIS A 92 1.68 -6.24 9.08
C HIS A 92 1.83 -7.23 7.92
N CYS A 93 0.73 -7.41 7.19
CA CYS A 93 0.69 -8.26 6.00
C CYS A 93 0.38 -7.41 4.77
N VAL A 94 1.21 -7.55 3.76
CA VAL A 94 1.09 -6.91 2.46
C VAL A 94 1.03 -7.96 1.35
N ALA A 95 0.81 -7.55 0.12
CA ALA A 95 0.89 -8.42 -1.04
C ALA A 95 2.20 -8.21 -1.80
N VAL A 96 2.68 -9.25 -2.48
CA VAL A 96 3.69 -9.14 -3.51
C VAL A 96 3.17 -9.71 -4.81
N VAL A 97 3.50 -9.07 -5.93
CA VAL A 97 3.16 -9.53 -7.28
C VAL A 97 4.44 -9.69 -8.08
N LYS A 98 4.52 -10.80 -8.82
CA LYS A 98 5.64 -11.05 -9.73
C LYS A 98 5.39 -10.32 -11.04
N LEU A 99 6.33 -9.46 -11.39
CA LEU A 99 6.32 -8.71 -12.64
C LEU A 99 6.83 -9.58 -13.79
N SER A 100 6.55 -9.18 -15.02
CA SER A 100 7.07 -9.84 -16.24
C SER A 100 8.60 -9.86 -16.30
N SER A 101 9.27 -8.96 -15.57
CA SER A 101 10.73 -8.98 -15.36
C SER A 101 11.23 -10.15 -14.49
N GLY A 102 10.32 -10.85 -13.79
CA GLY A 102 10.66 -11.89 -12.81
C GLY A 102 10.87 -11.37 -11.39
N THR A 103 10.87 -10.04 -11.18
CA THR A 103 11.03 -9.45 -9.84
C THR A 103 9.70 -9.36 -9.11
N TYR A 104 9.73 -9.46 -7.79
CA TYR A 104 8.56 -9.24 -6.96
C TYR A 104 8.43 -7.76 -6.57
N MET A 105 7.22 -7.23 -6.67
CA MET A 105 6.86 -5.87 -6.29
C MET A 105 5.92 -5.90 -5.08
N PRO A 106 6.25 -5.21 -3.98
CA PRO A 106 5.35 -5.09 -2.82
C PRO A 106 4.17 -4.17 -3.14
N LEU A 107 3.01 -4.48 -2.56
CA LEU A 107 1.77 -3.73 -2.69
C LEU A 107 1.08 -3.69 -1.33
N ASP A 108 0.72 -2.50 -0.87
CA ASP A 108 -0.07 -2.34 0.35
C ASP A 108 -1.36 -1.55 0.12
N PRO A 109 -2.49 -2.22 -0.13
CA PRO A 109 -3.77 -1.56 -0.29
C PRO A 109 -4.34 -0.96 1.00
N THR A 110 -3.71 -1.21 2.14
CA THR A 110 -4.18 -0.70 3.45
C THR A 110 -4.00 0.82 3.57
N TRP A 111 -2.91 1.36 3.02
CA TRP A 111 -2.47 2.73 3.25
C TRP A 111 -2.38 3.62 2.00
N VAL A 112 -2.73 3.12 0.82
CA VAL A 112 -2.43 3.82 -0.44
C VAL A 112 -3.65 4.13 -1.31
N PRO A 113 -4.66 4.86 -0.82
CA PRO A 113 -5.75 5.26 -1.71
C PRO A 113 -5.29 6.16 -2.86
N PHE A 114 -4.22 6.95 -2.70
CA PHE A 114 -3.84 8.00 -3.67
C PHE A 114 -2.36 8.03 -4.06
N CYS A 115 -1.53 7.08 -3.59
CA CYS A 115 -0.10 7.09 -3.88
C CYS A 115 0.24 6.43 -5.20
N ARG A 116 1.25 6.97 -5.90
CA ARG A 116 1.81 6.37 -7.11
C ARG A 116 2.49 5.05 -6.81
N GLU A 117 3.29 5.03 -5.77
CA GLU A 117 3.87 3.83 -5.18
C GLU A 117 2.76 3.04 -4.51
N LEU A 118 2.55 1.88 -4.84
CA LEU A 118 1.46 1.05 -4.33
C LEU A 118 1.75 0.47 -2.92
N TRP A 119 2.55 1.20 -2.13
CA TRP A 119 2.87 0.97 -0.71
C TRP A 119 3.03 2.31 0.04
N SER A 120 2.98 2.30 1.37
CA SER A 120 3.01 3.53 2.17
C SER A 120 4.42 4.05 2.48
N SER A 121 4.51 5.31 2.93
CA SER A 121 5.75 5.89 3.44
C SER A 121 6.31 5.15 4.66
N ALA A 122 5.46 4.53 5.47
CA ALA A 122 5.86 3.71 6.60
C ALA A 122 6.64 2.46 6.19
N GLU A 123 6.54 2.05 4.93
CA GLU A 123 7.17 0.86 4.36
C GLU A 123 8.31 1.20 3.39
N GLN A 124 8.72 2.46 3.29
CA GLN A 124 9.89 2.84 2.53
C GLN A 124 11.15 2.30 3.20
N GLN A 125 12.05 1.69 2.42
CA GLN A 125 13.27 1.05 2.93
C GLN A 125 12.99 0.03 4.05
N GLN A 126 11.86 -0.65 4.00
CA GLN A 126 11.47 -1.65 4.97
C GLN A 126 11.81 -3.05 4.47
N ASN A 127 12.27 -3.91 5.37
CA ASN A 127 12.39 -5.32 5.07
C ASN A 127 11.03 -5.99 5.06
N TYR A 128 10.82 -6.89 4.11
CA TYR A 128 9.63 -7.74 4.04
C TYR A 128 10.01 -9.17 3.64
N LEU A 129 9.23 -10.13 4.09
CA LEU A 129 9.43 -11.56 3.79
C LEU A 129 8.32 -12.04 2.85
N PRO A 130 8.60 -12.29 1.56
CA PRO A 130 7.63 -12.89 0.65
C PRO A 130 7.28 -14.33 1.02
N GLY A 131 6.00 -14.64 1.06
CA GLY A 131 5.49 -16.00 1.28
C GLY A 131 5.38 -16.80 -0.02
N VAL A 132 6.48 -16.91 -0.75
CA VAL A 132 6.54 -17.64 -2.03
C VAL A 132 6.83 -19.13 -1.81
N PRO A 133 6.34 -20.04 -2.71
CA PRO A 133 6.47 -21.48 -2.51
C PRO A 133 7.91 -22.00 -2.41
N GLU A 134 8.82 -21.37 -3.13
CA GLU A 134 10.25 -21.72 -3.15
C GLU A 134 11.02 -21.22 -1.91
N GLY A 135 10.35 -20.43 -1.06
CA GLY A 135 11.00 -19.71 0.02
C GLY A 135 11.68 -18.42 -0.46
N SER A 136 11.98 -17.53 0.46
CA SER A 136 12.65 -16.26 0.17
C SER A 136 13.46 -15.80 1.37
N ASP A 137 14.53 -15.09 1.10
CA ASP A 137 15.17 -14.23 2.09
C ASP A 137 14.37 -12.92 2.23
N LEU A 138 14.75 -12.11 3.23
CA LEU A 138 14.21 -10.76 3.38
C LEU A 138 14.52 -9.92 2.13
N CYS A 139 13.49 -9.28 1.62
CA CYS A 139 13.57 -8.31 0.55
C CYS A 139 13.45 -6.90 1.12
N LEU A 140 13.95 -5.90 0.40
CA LEU A 140 13.87 -4.50 0.77
C LEU A 140 12.87 -3.78 -0.13
N THR A 141 11.95 -3.01 0.45
CA THR A 141 11.08 -2.14 -0.35
C THR A 141 11.90 -1.05 -1.02
N PRO A 142 11.62 -0.73 -2.28
CA PRO A 142 12.33 0.33 -2.97
C PRO A 142 12.07 1.69 -2.32
N VAL A 143 13.01 2.62 -2.52
CA VAL A 143 12.83 4.03 -2.15
C VAL A 143 12.28 4.76 -3.35
N SER A 144 11.18 5.46 -3.15
CA SER A 144 10.65 6.33 -4.18
C SER A 144 11.49 7.60 -4.31
N ALA A 145 11.65 8.09 -5.53
CA ALA A 145 12.38 9.32 -5.78
C ALA A 145 11.70 10.51 -5.09
N PRO A 146 12.44 11.39 -4.39
CA PRO A 146 11.85 12.48 -3.63
C PRO A 146 11.05 13.45 -4.51
N GLU A 147 11.36 13.53 -5.79
CA GLU A 147 10.63 14.34 -6.77
C GLU A 147 9.18 13.89 -6.96
N ASN A 148 8.86 12.65 -6.60
CA ASN A 148 7.50 12.11 -6.63
C ASN A 148 6.67 12.47 -5.40
N HIS A 149 7.30 13.06 -4.38
CA HIS A 149 6.68 13.39 -3.08
C HIS A 149 7.00 14.82 -2.70
N TYR A 150 6.08 15.73 -2.96
CA TYR A 150 6.30 17.13 -2.62
C TYR A 150 5.03 17.82 -2.14
N VAL A 151 5.23 18.84 -1.32
CA VAL A 151 4.24 19.89 -1.06
C VAL A 151 4.78 21.18 -1.64
N ARG A 152 4.00 21.82 -2.49
CA ARG A 152 4.33 23.11 -3.08
C ARG A 152 3.31 24.13 -2.61
N ILE A 153 3.79 25.18 -1.96
CA ILE A 153 2.98 26.28 -1.50
C ILE A 153 3.34 27.52 -2.30
N LYS A 154 2.37 28.07 -3.03
CA LYS A 154 2.47 29.37 -3.68
C LYS A 154 1.59 30.34 -2.91
N ALA A 155 2.15 31.47 -2.50
CA ALA A 155 1.43 32.49 -1.77
C ALA A 155 1.61 33.86 -2.48
N ASN A 156 0.51 34.57 -2.64
CA ASN A 156 0.50 35.96 -3.11
C ASN A 156 -0.20 36.81 -2.05
N ASN A 157 0.59 37.46 -1.23
CA ASN A 157 0.13 38.13 0.00
C ASN A 157 0.46 39.62 0.02
N ARG A 158 -0.40 40.40 0.67
CA ARG A 158 -0.21 41.78 0.95
C ARG A 158 -0.28 42.03 2.46
N LEU A 159 0.74 42.70 3.00
CA LEU A 159 0.77 43.13 4.37
C LEU A 159 0.38 44.63 4.41
N ASP A 160 -0.58 44.99 5.23
CA ASP A 160 -0.98 46.37 5.42
C ASP A 160 -0.18 47.04 6.59
N ALA A 161 -0.36 48.36 6.75
CA ALA A 161 0.33 49.12 7.78
C ALA A 161 -0.12 48.76 9.22
N LYS A 162 -1.20 48.02 9.40
CA LYS A 162 -1.71 47.54 10.69
C LYS A 162 -1.22 46.13 11.04
N GLY A 163 -0.39 45.51 10.16
CA GLY A 163 0.12 44.17 10.35
C GLY A 163 -0.84 43.07 9.87
N THR A 164 -1.92 43.43 9.16
CA THR A 164 -2.84 42.43 8.60
C THR A 164 -2.29 41.87 7.30
N LEU A 165 -2.15 40.52 7.24
CA LEU A 165 -1.77 39.81 6.05
C LEU A 165 -3.01 39.29 5.33
N THR A 166 -3.19 39.67 4.05
CA THR A 166 -4.26 39.18 3.18
C THR A 166 -3.66 38.58 1.91
N GLY A 167 -4.23 37.50 1.40
CA GLY A 167 -3.73 36.92 0.17
C GLY A 167 -4.38 35.60 -0.20
N GLN A 168 -3.81 34.97 -1.21
CA GLN A 168 -4.20 33.66 -1.71
C GLN A 168 -3.05 32.67 -1.55
N PHE A 169 -3.39 31.46 -1.11
CA PHE A 169 -2.48 30.33 -1.04
C PHE A 169 -2.97 29.26 -2.01
N THR A 170 -2.05 28.71 -2.78
CA THR A 170 -2.28 27.49 -3.54
C THR A 170 -1.34 26.43 -3.01
N ILE A 171 -1.91 25.35 -2.51
CA ILE A 171 -1.16 24.19 -2.03
C ILE A 171 -1.36 23.09 -3.04
N THR A 172 -0.26 22.50 -3.51
CA THR A 172 -0.25 21.32 -4.37
C THR A 172 0.61 20.26 -3.70
N ALA A 173 0.08 19.07 -3.56
CA ALA A 173 0.80 17.92 -3.05
C ALA A 173 0.84 16.81 -4.09
N GLU A 174 1.81 15.91 -3.98
CA GLU A 174 1.97 14.76 -4.86
C GLU A 174 2.53 13.57 -4.06
N GLY A 175 2.19 12.35 -4.46
CA GLY A 175 2.66 11.10 -3.86
C GLY A 175 2.27 10.96 -2.39
N GLN A 176 3.18 10.52 -1.56
CA GLN A 176 2.94 10.35 -0.10
C GLN A 176 2.57 11.67 0.61
N SER A 177 2.96 12.80 0.04
CA SER A 177 2.60 14.12 0.60
C SER A 177 1.14 14.51 0.35
N ASP A 178 0.47 13.88 -0.61
CA ASP A 178 -0.95 14.09 -0.91
C ASP A 178 -1.86 13.27 0.02
N SER A 179 -1.33 12.19 0.58
CA SER A 179 -2.09 11.29 1.48
C SER A 179 -2.10 11.74 2.95
N ASN A 180 -1.44 12.86 3.30
CA ASN A 180 -1.37 13.40 4.66
C ASN A 180 -2.30 14.65 4.81
#